data_09b9e7bc761b796ee829061c53c84fba
#
_entry.id   09b9e7bc761b796ee829061c53c84fba
#
_cell.length_a   1.000
_cell.length_b   1.000
_cell.length_c   1.000
_cell.angle_alpha   90.00
_cell.angle_beta   90.00
_cell.angle_gamma   90.00
#
_symmetry.space_group_name_H-M   'P 1'
#
loop_
_entity.id
_entity.type
_entity.pdbx_description
1 polymer ?
#
loop_
_entity_poly.entity_id
_entity_poly.type
_entity_poly.pdbx_seq_one_letter_code
_entity_poly.pdbx_strand_id
1 'polypeptide(L)'
;MKTYKDIDSFSEWRAEERDIFSIRVLKGIILDGVRKANSGHSGGPLSSIDFAYILFTEFLNFDPSDPDWFSRDRFVLSAGHESMLLYTLLFMVGWLSMNDLKQFRQLHSQTPGHPEVHIPGVEATTGPLGQGVGMGIGMAAGGILYKNICEKKSGVDSSFLFHNTYILCSDGDLQESVSLGASSLAGHWK
;
A
#
# COMPACT_ATOMS: atom_id res chain seq x y z
N MET A 1 30.97 -4.86 21.28
CA MET A 1 30.38 -3.54 21.05
C MET A 1 29.81 -3.57 19.62
N LYS A 2 28.49 -3.41 19.41
CA LYS A 2 27.96 -3.23 18.04
C LYS A 2 28.42 -1.86 17.57
N THR A 3 29.34 -1.80 16.64
CA THR A 3 29.69 -0.56 15.94
C THR A 3 28.48 -0.14 15.10
N TYR A 4 27.84 0.97 15.45
CA TYR A 4 26.84 1.57 14.60
C TYR A 4 27.54 2.10 13.36
N LYS A 5 27.04 1.72 12.17
CA LYS A 5 27.52 2.29 10.92
C LYS A 5 27.11 3.76 10.85
N ASP A 6 27.99 4.56 10.27
CA ASP A 6 27.71 5.98 10.04
C ASP A 6 26.60 6.12 8.99
N ILE A 7 25.54 6.86 9.34
CA ILE A 7 24.41 7.10 8.44
C ILE A 7 24.82 7.92 7.21
N ASP A 8 25.86 8.74 7.32
CA ASP A 8 26.36 9.54 6.19
C ASP A 8 26.96 8.65 5.09
N SER A 9 27.35 7.41 5.42
CA SER A 9 27.81 6.39 4.46
C SER A 9 26.70 5.42 4.03
N PHE A 10 25.40 5.72 4.25
CA PHE A 10 24.30 4.81 4.01
C PHE A 10 24.26 4.25 2.58
N SER A 11 24.59 5.07 1.57
CA SER A 11 24.65 4.63 0.16
C SER A 11 25.71 3.53 -0.10
N GLU A 12 26.72 3.44 0.74
CA GLU A 12 27.83 2.46 0.63
C GLU A 12 27.54 1.15 1.37
N TRP A 13 26.45 1.10 2.14
CA TRP A 13 26.07 -0.10 2.86
C TRP A 13 25.61 -1.19 1.89
N ARG A 14 25.75 -2.47 2.28
CA ARG A 14 25.17 -3.57 1.54
C ARG A 14 23.64 -3.41 1.48
N ALA A 15 23.02 -3.88 0.40
CA ALA A 15 21.58 -3.76 0.19
C ALA A 15 20.78 -4.29 1.41
N GLU A 16 21.07 -5.51 1.86
CA GLU A 16 20.42 -6.11 3.03
C GLU A 16 20.53 -5.24 4.30
N GLU A 17 21.66 -4.58 4.51
CA GLU A 17 21.85 -3.72 5.67
C GLU A 17 21.02 -2.44 5.58
N ARG A 18 20.91 -1.88 4.36
CA ARG A 18 20.03 -0.74 4.08
C ARG A 18 18.57 -1.09 4.32
N ASP A 19 18.12 -2.26 3.83
CA ASP A 19 16.73 -2.72 4.00
C ASP A 19 16.39 -2.91 5.46
N ILE A 20 17.24 -3.62 6.22
CA ILE A 20 17.04 -3.82 7.66
C ILE A 20 16.98 -2.49 8.41
N PHE A 21 17.85 -1.54 8.05
CA PHE A 21 17.85 -0.22 8.67
C PHE A 21 16.59 0.56 8.31
N SER A 22 16.23 0.62 7.03
CA SER A 22 15.03 1.31 6.54
C SER A 22 13.77 0.78 7.21
N ILE A 23 13.58 -0.54 7.25
CA ILE A 23 12.45 -1.17 7.93
C ILE A 23 12.38 -0.77 9.41
N ARG A 24 13.52 -0.73 10.11
CA ARG A 24 13.55 -0.31 11.51
C ARG A 24 13.16 1.15 11.70
N VAL A 25 13.60 2.04 10.80
CA VAL A 25 13.19 3.45 10.80
C VAL A 25 11.69 3.57 10.55
N LEU A 26 11.16 2.87 9.54
CA LEU A 26 9.73 2.87 9.23
C LEU A 26 8.90 2.34 10.40
N LYS A 27 9.34 1.29 11.11
CA LYS A 27 8.71 0.81 12.35
C LYS A 27 8.70 1.91 13.45
N GLY A 28 9.79 2.64 13.58
CA GLY A 28 9.85 3.80 14.50
C GLY A 28 8.85 4.87 14.14
N ILE A 29 8.75 5.24 12.87
CA ILE A 29 7.79 6.24 12.36
C ILE A 29 6.34 5.81 12.63
N ILE A 30 5.99 4.54 12.39
CA ILE A 30 4.67 3.99 12.69
C ILE A 30 4.33 4.16 14.18
N LEU A 31 5.24 3.77 15.07
CA LEU A 31 5.04 3.89 16.50
C LEU A 31 4.89 5.34 16.95
N ASP A 32 5.75 6.22 16.46
CA ASP A 32 5.73 7.64 16.81
C ASP A 32 4.45 8.32 16.32
N GLY A 33 3.98 8.00 15.12
CA GLY A 33 2.72 8.52 14.56
C GLY A 33 1.52 8.13 15.42
N VAL A 34 1.36 6.84 15.72
CA VAL A 34 0.27 6.31 16.54
C VAL A 34 0.34 6.89 17.96
N ARG A 35 1.54 6.93 18.56
CA ARG A 35 1.76 7.48 19.90
C ARG A 35 1.44 8.97 19.97
N LYS A 36 1.90 9.75 19.00
CA LYS A 36 1.64 11.18 18.93
C LYS A 36 0.14 11.49 18.81
N ALA A 37 -0.57 10.73 17.96
CA ALA A 37 -2.01 10.86 17.82
C ALA A 37 -2.79 10.40 19.06
N ASN A 38 -2.14 9.67 19.98
CA ASN A 38 -2.77 8.97 21.10
C ASN A 38 -3.97 8.12 20.66
N SER A 39 -3.93 7.63 19.42
CA SER A 39 -5.01 6.88 18.76
C SER A 39 -4.46 6.17 17.54
N GLY A 40 -4.95 4.98 17.25
CA GLY A 40 -4.56 4.20 16.07
C GLY A 40 -4.14 2.77 16.43
N HIS A 41 -3.76 2.03 15.40
CA HIS A 41 -3.38 0.63 15.50
C HIS A 41 -1.90 0.50 15.11
N SER A 42 -1.09 -0.11 15.97
CA SER A 42 0.34 -0.31 15.72
C SER A 42 0.70 -1.77 15.43
N GLY A 43 -0.09 -2.73 15.91
CA GLY A 43 0.24 -4.17 15.82
C GLY A 43 0.32 -4.66 14.38
N GLY A 44 -0.76 -4.52 13.61
CA GLY A 44 -0.81 -4.87 12.19
C GLY A 44 0.28 -4.15 11.37
N PRO A 45 0.38 -2.81 11.45
CA PRO A 45 1.45 -2.09 10.77
C PRO A 45 2.86 -2.60 11.07
N LEU A 46 3.18 -2.92 12.32
CA LEU A 46 4.49 -3.43 12.70
C LEU A 46 4.77 -4.84 12.21
N SER A 47 3.74 -5.69 12.12
CA SER A 47 3.89 -7.05 11.59
C SER A 47 3.95 -7.08 10.06
N SER A 48 3.30 -6.12 9.41
CA SER A 48 3.16 -6.10 7.95
C SER A 48 4.24 -5.31 7.23
N ILE A 49 4.96 -4.38 7.92
CA ILE A 49 5.89 -3.47 7.26
C ILE A 49 7.07 -4.19 6.60
N ASP A 50 7.55 -5.31 7.14
CA ASP A 50 8.70 -6.03 6.58
C ASP A 50 8.40 -6.50 5.16
N PHE A 51 7.28 -7.20 4.96
CA PHE A 51 6.92 -7.67 3.62
C PHE A 51 6.39 -6.53 2.72
N ALA A 52 5.68 -5.54 3.28
CA ALA A 52 5.19 -4.41 2.50
C ALA A 52 6.34 -3.53 1.98
N TYR A 53 7.42 -3.36 2.76
CA TYR A 53 8.64 -2.72 2.30
C TYR A 53 9.22 -3.45 1.08
N ILE A 54 9.39 -4.78 1.18
CA ILE A 54 9.91 -5.59 0.06
C ILE A 54 8.97 -5.52 -1.15
N LEU A 55 7.65 -5.56 -0.94
CA LEU A 55 6.68 -5.40 -2.03
C LEU A 55 6.90 -4.07 -2.77
N PHE A 56 7.05 -2.95 -2.06
CA PHE A 56 7.23 -1.63 -2.65
C PHE A 56 8.59 -1.40 -3.29
N THR A 57 9.64 -2.07 -2.81
CA THR A 57 11.01 -1.88 -3.31
C THR A 57 11.41 -2.87 -4.42
N GLU A 58 10.80 -4.07 -4.45
CA GLU A 58 11.26 -5.16 -5.33
C GLU A 58 10.19 -5.61 -6.34
N PHE A 59 8.90 -5.48 -6.02
CA PHE A 59 7.85 -6.12 -6.81
C PHE A 59 6.84 -5.15 -7.43
N LEU A 60 6.47 -4.10 -6.72
CA LEU A 60 5.45 -3.16 -7.16
C LEU A 60 5.96 -2.29 -8.30
N ASN A 61 5.31 -2.35 -9.45
CA ASN A 61 5.66 -1.53 -10.60
C ASN A 61 4.90 -0.20 -10.55
N PHE A 62 5.60 0.89 -10.25
CA PHE A 62 5.06 2.23 -10.16
C PHE A 62 6.13 3.28 -10.47
N ASP A 63 5.72 4.50 -10.78
CA ASP A 63 6.62 5.65 -10.95
C ASP A 63 6.45 6.61 -9.77
N PRO A 64 7.47 6.83 -8.93
CA PRO A 64 7.39 7.80 -7.84
C PRO A 64 7.11 9.23 -8.30
N SER A 65 7.43 9.59 -9.53
CA SER A 65 7.18 10.91 -10.10
C SER A 65 5.76 11.07 -10.67
N ASP A 66 5.04 9.98 -10.89
CA ASP A 66 3.68 9.97 -11.45
C ASP A 66 2.78 8.98 -10.69
N PRO A 67 2.20 9.39 -9.55
CA PRO A 67 1.31 8.55 -8.76
C PRO A 67 0.03 8.16 -9.52
N ASP A 68 -0.31 8.85 -10.59
CA ASP A 68 -1.50 8.61 -11.41
C ASP A 68 -1.20 7.79 -12.66
N TRP A 69 0.06 7.34 -12.86
CA TRP A 69 0.40 6.51 -14.02
C TRP A 69 -0.58 5.35 -14.18
N PHE A 70 -1.23 5.31 -15.34
CA PHE A 70 -2.36 4.38 -15.56
C PHE A 70 -1.97 2.90 -15.40
N SER A 71 -0.81 2.50 -15.90
CA SER A 71 -0.38 1.08 -15.92
C SER A 71 0.42 0.67 -14.68
N ARG A 72 0.46 1.51 -13.64
CA ARG A 72 1.10 1.12 -12.38
C ARG A 72 0.35 -0.04 -11.73
N ASP A 73 1.04 -0.86 -10.98
CA ASP A 73 0.41 -1.83 -10.08
C ASP A 73 -0.43 -1.13 -9.01
N ARG A 74 -1.43 -1.80 -8.50
CA ARG A 74 -2.33 -1.29 -7.46
C ARG A 74 -2.02 -1.95 -6.13
N PHE A 75 -1.90 -1.14 -5.08
CA PHE A 75 -1.79 -1.63 -3.71
C PHE A 75 -3.02 -1.20 -2.90
N VAL A 76 -3.82 -2.16 -2.48
CA VAL A 76 -5.04 -1.94 -1.68
C VAL A 76 -4.79 -2.40 -0.24
N LEU A 77 -4.84 -1.49 0.70
CA LEU A 77 -4.86 -1.81 2.13
C LEU A 77 -6.31 -2.06 2.55
N SER A 78 -6.76 -3.31 2.54
CA SER A 78 -8.11 -3.70 2.97
C SER A 78 -8.29 -3.54 4.48
N ALA A 79 -7.28 -3.91 5.26
CA ALA A 79 -7.21 -3.64 6.69
C ALA A 79 -6.99 -2.14 6.97
N GLY A 80 -7.98 -1.31 6.64
CA GLY A 80 -7.87 0.16 6.64
C GLY A 80 -7.47 0.76 7.98
N HIS A 81 -7.72 0.07 9.10
CA HIS A 81 -7.24 0.47 10.42
C HIS A 81 -5.70 0.44 10.55
N GLU A 82 -5.00 -0.28 9.66
CA GLU A 82 -3.53 -0.27 9.56
C GLU A 82 -3.00 0.95 8.77
N SER A 83 -3.77 1.99 8.60
CA SER A 83 -3.50 3.15 7.75
C SER A 83 -2.10 3.76 7.92
N MET A 84 -1.54 3.75 9.14
CA MET A 84 -0.19 4.26 9.37
C MET A 84 0.89 3.45 8.64
N LEU A 85 0.67 2.15 8.37
CA LEU A 85 1.51 1.36 7.48
C LEU A 85 1.56 2.01 6.08
N LEU A 86 0.39 2.18 5.47
CA LEU A 86 0.29 2.75 4.11
C LEU A 86 0.90 4.15 4.05
N TYR A 87 0.56 5.04 4.99
CA TYR A 87 1.12 6.40 5.00
C TYR A 87 2.63 6.42 5.14
N THR A 88 3.20 5.51 5.92
CA THR A 88 4.65 5.37 6.06
C THR A 88 5.31 4.90 4.76
N LEU A 89 4.66 4.00 4.01
CA LEU A 89 5.12 3.59 2.67
C LEU A 89 4.99 4.74 1.66
N LEU A 90 3.88 5.47 1.66
CA LEU A 90 3.69 6.65 0.79
C LEU A 90 4.70 7.77 1.10
N PHE A 91 5.06 7.93 2.37
CA PHE A 91 6.18 8.80 2.76
C PHE A 91 7.53 8.31 2.21
N MET A 92 7.79 7.02 2.29
CA MET A 92 9.03 6.42 1.78
C MET A 92 9.21 6.66 0.28
N VAL A 93 8.13 6.60 -0.49
CA VAL A 93 8.15 6.84 -1.95
C VAL A 93 8.04 8.33 -2.33
N GLY A 94 7.85 9.21 -1.35
CA GLY A 94 7.85 10.67 -1.56
C GLY A 94 6.49 11.29 -1.87
N TRP A 95 5.40 10.54 -1.76
CA TRP A 95 4.03 11.05 -2.00
C TRP A 95 3.41 11.74 -0.78
N LEU A 96 3.91 11.46 0.41
CA LEU A 96 3.59 12.18 1.65
C LEU A 96 4.84 12.77 2.28
N SER A 97 4.67 13.81 3.07
CA SER A 97 5.74 14.44 3.83
C SER A 97 5.78 13.95 5.29
N MET A 98 6.91 14.18 5.96
CA MET A 98 7.01 13.94 7.40
C MET A 98 6.00 14.78 8.20
N ASN A 99 5.63 15.97 7.69
CA ASN A 99 4.61 16.80 8.35
C ASN A 99 3.23 16.16 8.25
N ASP A 100 2.89 15.48 7.14
CA ASP A 100 1.63 14.75 6.99
C ASP A 100 1.57 13.60 8.00
N LEU A 101 2.65 12.83 8.15
CA LEU A 101 2.72 11.76 9.14
C LEU A 101 2.56 12.28 10.59
N LYS A 102 3.14 13.45 10.88
CA LYS A 102 2.99 14.11 12.19
C LYS A 102 1.57 14.58 12.49
N GLN A 103 0.71 14.69 11.47
CA GLN A 103 -0.69 15.06 11.58
C GLN A 103 -1.64 13.85 11.53
N PHE A 104 -1.13 12.64 11.75
CA PHE A 104 -1.94 11.43 11.76
C PHE A 104 -3.17 11.57 12.64
N ARG A 105 -4.36 11.27 12.08
CA ARG A 105 -5.68 11.39 12.74
C ARG A 105 -6.05 12.79 13.22
N GLN A 106 -5.40 13.84 12.72
CA GLN A 106 -5.82 15.20 13.01
C GLN A 106 -6.86 15.68 11.98
N LEU A 107 -7.74 16.55 12.38
CA LEU A 107 -8.77 17.12 11.51
C LEU A 107 -8.11 17.81 10.30
N HIS A 108 -8.62 17.57 9.11
CA HIS A 108 -8.11 18.08 7.82
C HIS A 108 -6.68 17.64 7.47
N SER A 109 -6.14 16.60 8.11
CA SER A 109 -4.84 16.06 7.71
C SER A 109 -4.93 15.18 6.47
N GLN A 110 -3.77 15.01 5.79
CA GLN A 110 -3.61 14.04 4.70
C GLN A 110 -3.45 12.59 5.19
N THR A 111 -3.54 12.37 6.50
CA THR A 111 -3.35 11.06 7.13
C THR A 111 -4.49 10.75 8.11
N PRO A 112 -5.73 10.62 7.61
CA PRO A 112 -6.88 10.26 8.43
C PRO A 112 -6.74 8.87 9.05
N GLY A 113 -7.66 8.48 9.92
CA GLY A 113 -7.61 7.19 10.62
C GLY A 113 -7.73 5.96 9.74
N HIS A 114 -8.29 6.12 8.55
CA HIS A 114 -8.41 5.10 7.50
C HIS A 114 -8.03 5.73 6.16
N PRO A 115 -7.50 4.95 5.19
CA PRO A 115 -7.11 5.50 3.89
C PRO A 115 -8.30 6.05 3.11
N GLU A 116 -8.09 7.16 2.40
CA GLU A 116 -9.08 7.80 1.55
C GLU A 116 -8.49 8.08 0.16
N VAL A 117 -9.25 7.80 -0.91
CA VAL A 117 -8.78 7.82 -2.31
C VAL A 117 -8.32 9.20 -2.82
N HIS A 118 -8.60 10.29 -2.11
CA HIS A 118 -8.10 11.61 -2.48
C HIS A 118 -6.61 11.82 -2.13
N ILE A 119 -6.02 10.88 -1.37
CA ILE A 119 -4.61 10.92 -1.00
C ILE A 119 -3.80 10.25 -2.11
N PRO A 120 -2.74 10.88 -2.64
CA PRO A 120 -1.91 10.28 -3.68
C PRO A 120 -1.41 8.89 -3.29
N GLY A 121 -1.58 7.91 -4.19
CA GLY A 121 -1.17 6.52 -3.95
C GLY A 121 -2.14 5.67 -3.12
N VAL A 122 -3.27 6.22 -2.68
CA VAL A 122 -4.34 5.44 -2.03
C VAL A 122 -5.35 4.98 -3.08
N GLU A 123 -5.39 3.69 -3.34
CA GLU A 123 -6.24 3.10 -4.39
C GLU A 123 -7.70 2.90 -3.96
N ALA A 124 -7.95 2.73 -2.67
CA ALA A 124 -9.29 2.47 -2.14
C ALA A 124 -9.50 3.13 -0.78
N THR A 125 -10.65 3.77 -0.59
CA THR A 125 -11.11 4.18 0.74
C THR A 125 -11.57 2.93 1.48
N THR A 126 -10.88 2.59 2.57
CA THR A 126 -11.13 1.38 3.36
C THR A 126 -11.36 1.72 4.83
N GLY A 127 -11.79 0.74 5.61
CA GLY A 127 -12.15 0.88 7.02
C GLY A 127 -13.10 -0.23 7.44
N PRO A 128 -14.30 -0.33 6.84
CA PRO A 128 -15.15 -1.50 7.01
C PRO A 128 -14.43 -2.73 6.45
N LEU A 129 -14.25 -3.75 7.29
CA LEU A 129 -13.49 -4.96 6.94
C LEU A 129 -14.07 -5.66 5.69
N GLY A 130 -13.20 -6.23 4.89
CA GLY A 130 -13.54 -6.98 3.68
C GLY A 130 -13.83 -6.12 2.45
N GLN A 131 -14.15 -4.84 2.59
CA GLN A 131 -14.46 -3.97 1.44
C GLN A 131 -13.26 -3.81 0.51
N GLY A 132 -12.07 -3.63 1.06
CA GLY A 132 -10.85 -3.50 0.26
C GLY A 132 -10.54 -4.75 -0.58
N VAL A 133 -10.83 -5.95 -0.06
CA VAL A 133 -10.71 -7.20 -0.84
C VAL A 133 -11.62 -7.16 -2.05
N GLY A 134 -12.90 -6.80 -1.85
CA GLY A 134 -13.86 -6.67 -2.94
C GLY A 134 -13.46 -5.62 -3.98
N MET A 135 -12.99 -4.45 -3.52
CA MET A 135 -12.52 -3.36 -4.39
C MET A 135 -11.29 -3.79 -5.20
N GLY A 136 -10.29 -4.43 -4.58
CA GLY A 136 -9.09 -4.88 -5.27
C GLY A 136 -9.38 -5.95 -6.32
N ILE A 137 -10.26 -6.90 -6.03
CA ILE A 137 -10.73 -7.88 -7.02
C ILE A 137 -11.46 -7.18 -8.18
N GLY A 138 -12.29 -6.18 -7.87
CA GLY A 138 -12.96 -5.38 -8.88
C GLY A 138 -11.98 -4.60 -9.77
N MET A 139 -10.91 -4.05 -9.20
CA MET A 139 -9.85 -3.37 -9.96
C MET A 139 -9.13 -4.33 -10.89
N ALA A 140 -8.75 -5.51 -10.43
CA ALA A 140 -8.11 -6.54 -11.26
C ALA A 140 -9.01 -6.98 -12.43
N ALA A 141 -10.27 -7.30 -12.15
CA ALA A 141 -11.25 -7.67 -13.18
C ALA A 141 -11.49 -6.53 -14.18
N GLY A 142 -11.62 -5.29 -13.68
CA GLY A 142 -11.78 -4.09 -14.51
C GLY A 142 -10.58 -3.84 -15.42
N GLY A 143 -9.36 -4.04 -14.92
CA GLY A 143 -8.13 -3.91 -15.71
C GLY A 143 -8.08 -4.90 -16.87
N ILE A 144 -8.41 -6.17 -16.62
CA ILE A 144 -8.47 -7.23 -17.65
C ILE A 144 -9.55 -6.89 -18.69
N LEU A 145 -10.75 -6.49 -18.23
CA LEU A 145 -11.83 -6.11 -19.12
C LEU A 145 -11.46 -4.92 -20.01
N TYR A 146 -10.86 -3.88 -19.43
CA TYR A 146 -10.42 -2.70 -20.15
C TYR A 146 -9.36 -3.04 -21.22
N LYS A 147 -8.35 -3.83 -20.85
CA LYS A 147 -7.35 -4.33 -21.80
C LYS A 147 -8.00 -5.02 -22.99
N ASN A 148 -8.91 -5.99 -22.73
CA ASN A 148 -9.60 -6.75 -23.77
C ASN A 148 -10.47 -5.86 -24.69
N ILE A 149 -11.11 -4.82 -24.15
CA ILE A 149 -11.88 -3.86 -24.93
C ILE A 149 -10.96 -3.04 -25.84
N CYS A 150 -9.82 -2.59 -25.32
CA CYS A 150 -8.83 -1.83 -26.10
C CYS A 150 -8.26 -2.68 -27.25
N GLU A 151 -7.87 -3.91 -27.01
CA GLU A 151 -7.38 -4.83 -28.03
C GLU A 151 -8.40 -5.08 -29.13
N LYS A 152 -9.67 -5.34 -28.75
CA LYS A 152 -10.73 -5.56 -29.73
C LYS A 152 -11.03 -4.34 -30.59
N LYS A 153 -10.92 -3.14 -30.03
CA LYS A 153 -11.25 -1.88 -30.75
C LYS A 153 -10.10 -1.38 -31.61
N SER A 154 -8.87 -1.49 -31.12
CA SER A 154 -7.69 -0.92 -31.81
C SER A 154 -6.98 -1.92 -32.71
N GLY A 155 -7.14 -3.24 -32.47
CA GLY A 155 -6.36 -4.28 -33.10
C GLY A 155 -4.86 -4.29 -32.69
N VAL A 156 -4.49 -3.46 -31.69
CA VAL A 156 -3.12 -3.33 -31.19
C VAL A 156 -2.97 -4.08 -29.88
N ASP A 157 -1.83 -4.73 -29.68
CA ASP A 157 -1.49 -5.34 -28.39
C ASP A 157 -1.53 -4.29 -27.27
N SER A 158 -2.38 -4.53 -26.29
CA SER A 158 -2.58 -3.68 -25.13
C SER A 158 -1.96 -4.26 -23.85
N SER A 159 -0.94 -5.12 -23.99
CA SER A 159 -0.25 -5.75 -22.86
C SER A 159 0.34 -4.72 -21.89
N PHE A 160 0.72 -3.53 -22.37
CA PHE A 160 1.20 -2.42 -21.58
C PHE A 160 0.16 -1.84 -20.60
N LEU A 161 -1.12 -2.16 -20.79
CA LEU A 161 -2.20 -1.78 -19.86
C LEU A 161 -2.37 -2.77 -18.70
N PHE A 162 -1.66 -3.91 -18.75
CA PHE A 162 -1.73 -4.90 -17.69
C PHE A 162 -1.01 -4.39 -16.45
N HIS A 163 -1.64 -4.58 -15.31
CA HIS A 163 -1.09 -4.29 -13.98
C HIS A 163 -1.56 -5.36 -12.98
N ASN A 164 -0.76 -5.57 -11.95
CA ASN A 164 -1.14 -6.41 -10.84
C ASN A 164 -1.93 -5.59 -9.80
N THR A 165 -2.77 -6.28 -9.05
CA THR A 165 -3.44 -5.71 -7.88
C THR A 165 -3.05 -6.50 -6.65
N TYR A 166 -2.34 -5.87 -5.74
CA TYR A 166 -1.92 -6.44 -4.47
C TYR A 166 -2.87 -5.98 -3.37
N ILE A 167 -3.39 -6.91 -2.59
CA ILE A 167 -4.34 -6.62 -1.51
C ILE A 167 -3.76 -7.11 -0.20
N LEU A 168 -3.50 -6.18 0.73
CA LEU A 168 -3.19 -6.52 2.10
C LEU A 168 -4.48 -6.58 2.91
N CYS A 169 -4.80 -7.76 3.40
CA CYS A 169 -5.98 -8.01 4.21
C CYS A 169 -5.62 -8.68 5.55
N SER A 170 -6.45 -8.46 6.55
CA SER A 170 -6.38 -9.14 7.83
C SER A 170 -7.21 -10.44 7.81
N ASP A 171 -7.04 -11.26 8.84
CA ASP A 171 -7.91 -12.41 9.10
C ASP A 171 -9.37 -11.99 9.27
N GLY A 172 -9.63 -10.84 9.91
CA GLY A 172 -10.96 -10.25 10.01
C GLY A 172 -11.56 -9.87 8.66
N ASP A 173 -10.78 -9.31 7.73
CA ASP A 173 -11.23 -9.05 6.36
C ASP A 173 -11.73 -10.33 5.68
N LEU A 174 -11.00 -11.43 5.84
CA LEU A 174 -11.32 -12.71 5.19
C LEU A 174 -12.53 -13.42 5.79
N GLN A 175 -12.99 -13.02 6.97
CA GLN A 175 -14.21 -13.53 7.59
C GLN A 175 -15.48 -12.81 7.10
N GLU A 176 -15.32 -11.66 6.45
CA GLU A 176 -16.45 -10.91 5.93
C GLU A 176 -17.06 -11.56 4.67
N SER A 177 -18.37 -11.57 4.59
CA SER A 177 -19.10 -12.18 3.47
C SER A 177 -18.76 -11.55 2.12
N VAL A 178 -18.45 -10.25 2.09
CA VAL A 178 -18.04 -9.54 0.87
C VAL A 178 -16.70 -10.07 0.35
N SER A 179 -15.74 -10.34 1.23
CA SER A 179 -14.44 -10.93 0.86
C SER A 179 -14.62 -12.34 0.30
N LEU A 180 -15.38 -13.17 1.00
CA LEU A 180 -15.65 -14.55 0.59
C LEU A 180 -16.38 -14.60 -0.77
N GLY A 181 -17.42 -13.78 -0.95
CA GLY A 181 -18.17 -13.69 -2.19
C GLY A 181 -17.32 -13.20 -3.35
N ALA A 182 -16.56 -12.12 -3.16
CA ALA A 182 -15.69 -11.57 -4.20
C ALA A 182 -14.57 -12.54 -4.57
N SER A 183 -13.93 -13.19 -3.59
CA SER A 183 -12.88 -14.19 -3.84
C SER A 183 -13.41 -15.43 -4.57
N SER A 184 -14.61 -15.90 -4.22
CA SER A 184 -15.27 -17.00 -4.93
C SER A 184 -15.55 -16.62 -6.39
N LEU A 185 -16.03 -15.40 -6.64
CA LEU A 185 -16.29 -14.91 -7.99
C LEU A 185 -14.99 -14.77 -8.79
N ALA A 186 -13.91 -14.25 -8.19
CA ALA A 186 -12.60 -14.17 -8.82
C ALA A 186 -12.08 -15.55 -9.24
N GLY A 187 -12.21 -16.55 -8.36
CA GLY A 187 -11.85 -17.93 -8.65
C GLY A 187 -12.68 -18.57 -9.79
N HIS A 188 -13.93 -18.14 -9.94
CA HIS A 188 -14.78 -18.57 -11.06
C HIS A 188 -14.37 -17.94 -12.40
N TRP A 189 -13.97 -16.67 -12.38
CA TRP A 189 -13.55 -15.96 -13.59
C TRP A 189 -12.18 -16.42 -14.11
N LYS A 190 -11.30 -16.95 -13.24
CA LYS A 190 -9.91 -17.39 -13.48
C LYS A 190 -8.99 -16.27 -13.98
#